data_5cb46dfa3648a8c312294e09514dec11
#
_entry.id   5cb46dfa3648a8c312294e09514dec11
#
_cell.length_a   1.000
_cell.length_b   1.000
_cell.length_c   1.000
_cell.angle_alpha   90.00
_cell.angle_beta   90.00
_cell.angle_gamma   90.00
#
_symmetry.space_group_name_H-M   'P 1'
#
loop_
_entity.id
_entity.type
_entity.pdbx_description
1 polymer ?
#
loop_
_entity_poly.entity_id
_entity_poly.type
_entity_poly.pdbx_seq_one_letter_code
_entity_poly.pdbx_strand_id
1 'polypeptide(L)'
;MIAICVDFEIDPTNLDAFLSIIQKNASESVANEVGCHQFDMLQDPQNPTKIFLYELYDDAAAFDLHKKASHYLEFNQLASEMATAKSVRLLKKINH
;
A
#
# COMPACT_ATOMS: atom_id res chain seq x y z
N MET A 1 5.98 -15.90 -5.21
CA MET A 1 5.67 -14.66 -4.46
C MET A 1 5.68 -13.47 -5.41
N ILE A 2 4.77 -12.55 -5.21
CA ILE A 2 4.69 -11.33 -6.01
C ILE A 2 4.90 -10.11 -5.14
N ALA A 3 5.43 -9.05 -5.74
CA ALA A 3 5.55 -7.74 -5.10
C ALA A 3 4.55 -6.77 -5.76
N ILE A 4 3.84 -6.03 -4.93
CA ILE A 4 2.99 -4.93 -5.38
C ILE A 4 3.69 -3.65 -4.98
N CYS A 5 4.01 -2.83 -5.97
CA CYS A 5 4.72 -1.57 -5.80
C CYS A 5 3.80 -0.42 -6.16
N VAL A 6 3.52 0.44 -5.21
CA VAL A 6 2.57 1.53 -5.39
C VAL A 6 3.27 2.86 -5.16
N ASP A 7 3.17 3.75 -6.15
CA ASP A 7 3.62 5.14 -6.02
C ASP A 7 2.42 6.05 -5.81
N PHE A 8 2.49 6.88 -4.76
CA PHE A 8 1.49 7.91 -4.49
C PHE A 8 2.13 9.28 -4.52
N GLU A 9 1.42 10.24 -5.11
CA GLU A 9 1.64 11.66 -4.85
C GLU A 9 0.47 12.15 -4.02
N ILE A 10 0.74 12.68 -2.84
CA ILE A 10 -0.30 13.07 -1.87
C ILE A 10 -0.41 14.59 -1.83
N ASP A 11 -1.63 15.11 -1.78
CA ASP A 11 -1.87 16.52 -1.52
C ASP A 11 -1.20 16.88 -0.19
N PRO A 12 -0.36 17.93 -0.14
CA PRO A 12 0.37 18.27 1.09
C PRO A 12 -0.51 18.48 2.31
N THR A 13 -1.73 18.99 2.12
CA THR A 13 -2.68 19.23 3.23
C THR A 13 -3.19 17.94 3.83
N ASN A 14 -3.10 16.83 3.11
CA ASN A 14 -3.58 15.52 3.54
C ASN A 14 -2.48 14.56 3.98
N LEU A 15 -1.21 15.00 3.99
CA LEU A 15 -0.09 14.09 4.20
C LEU A 15 -0.19 13.35 5.54
N ASP A 16 -0.40 14.07 6.64
CA ASP A 16 -0.46 13.44 7.97
C ASP A 16 -1.63 12.46 8.08
N ALA A 17 -2.78 12.82 7.55
CA ALA A 17 -3.95 11.94 7.53
C ALA A 17 -3.67 10.70 6.69
N PHE A 18 -3.03 10.86 5.52
CA PHE A 18 -2.68 9.73 4.66
C PHE A 18 -1.71 8.78 5.35
N LEU A 19 -0.67 9.29 6.00
CA LEU A 19 0.30 8.46 6.70
C LEU A 19 -0.37 7.63 7.80
N SER A 20 -1.34 8.21 8.49
CA SER A 20 -2.10 7.50 9.52
C SER A 20 -2.93 6.35 8.95
N ILE A 21 -3.67 6.58 7.87
CA ILE A 21 -4.52 5.53 7.30
C ILE A 21 -3.71 4.42 6.62
N ILE A 22 -2.59 4.75 5.97
CA ILE A 22 -1.75 3.72 5.36
C ILE A 22 -1.04 2.87 6.41
N GLN A 23 -0.63 3.45 7.54
CA GLN A 23 -0.04 2.72 8.65
C GLN A 23 -1.02 1.67 9.17
N LYS A 24 -2.28 2.04 9.33
CA LYS A 24 -3.33 1.12 9.77
C LYS A 24 -3.53 -0.01 8.78
N ASN A 25 -3.65 0.30 7.48
CA ASN A 25 -3.82 -0.69 6.43
C ASN A 25 -2.64 -1.66 6.39
N ALA A 26 -1.42 -1.15 6.47
CA ALA A 26 -0.21 -1.98 6.46
C ALA A 26 -0.18 -2.95 7.65
N SER A 27 -0.45 -2.45 8.85
CA SER A 27 -0.45 -3.26 10.08
C SER A 27 -1.51 -4.35 10.04
N GLU A 28 -2.72 -4.02 9.62
CA GLU A 28 -3.82 -4.98 9.54
C GLU A 28 -3.61 -6.01 8.44
N SER A 29 -3.01 -5.61 7.32
CA SER A 29 -2.72 -6.54 6.23
C SER A 29 -1.74 -7.62 6.66
N VAL A 30 -0.64 -7.25 7.29
CA VAL A 30 0.37 -8.22 7.76
C VAL A 30 -0.19 -9.08 8.90
N ALA A 31 -0.97 -8.49 9.81
CA ALA A 31 -1.51 -9.21 10.96
C ALA A 31 -2.62 -10.19 10.61
N ASN A 32 -3.48 -9.84 9.65
CA ASN A 32 -4.74 -10.56 9.42
C ASN A 32 -4.81 -11.32 8.09
N GLU A 33 -3.95 -11.02 7.12
CA GLU A 33 -3.94 -11.70 5.82
C GLU A 33 -2.83 -12.72 5.78
N VAL A 34 -3.19 -14.00 5.70
CA VAL A 34 -2.24 -15.11 5.67
C VAL A 34 -1.24 -14.98 4.50
N GLY A 35 -1.72 -14.49 3.37
CA GLY A 35 -0.90 -14.34 2.16
C GLY A 35 -0.11 -13.05 2.06
N CYS A 36 -0.23 -12.12 3.03
CA CYS A 36 0.53 -10.88 3.04
C CYS A 36 1.72 -11.01 3.97
N HIS A 37 2.94 -10.98 3.42
CA HIS A 37 4.16 -11.24 4.18
C HIS A 37 4.92 -9.99 4.57
N GLN A 38 4.75 -8.91 3.82
CA GLN A 38 5.48 -7.68 4.05
C GLN A 38 4.67 -6.51 3.50
N PHE A 39 4.71 -5.39 4.19
CA PHE A 39 4.03 -4.17 3.75
C PHE A 39 4.83 -2.99 4.29
N ASP A 40 5.72 -2.45 3.46
CA ASP A 40 6.59 -1.34 3.82
C ASP A 40 6.07 -0.03 3.23
N MET A 41 6.20 1.03 4.00
CA MET A 41 5.89 2.39 3.58
C MET A 41 7.19 3.17 3.52
N LEU A 42 7.49 3.74 2.37
CA LEU A 42 8.70 4.51 2.17
C LEU A 42 8.33 5.93 1.72
N GLN A 43 9.11 6.89 2.17
CA GLN A 43 8.89 8.30 1.88
C GLN A 43 10.15 8.90 1.29
N ASP A 44 9.99 9.70 0.22
CA ASP A 44 11.10 10.44 -0.36
C ASP A 44 11.50 11.54 0.65
N PRO A 45 12.76 11.53 1.14
CA PRO A 45 13.17 12.51 2.15
C PRO A 45 13.25 13.94 1.60
N GLN A 46 13.33 14.10 0.28
CA GLN A 46 13.37 15.42 -0.36
C GLN A 46 12.01 15.89 -0.84
N ASN A 47 11.05 14.95 -1.00
CA ASN A 47 9.68 15.22 -1.42
C ASN A 47 8.71 14.43 -0.53
N PRO A 48 8.38 14.94 0.68
CA PRO A 48 7.61 14.17 1.66
C PRO A 48 6.22 13.71 1.20
N THR A 49 5.66 14.34 0.17
CA THR A 49 4.36 13.96 -0.40
C THR A 49 4.44 12.76 -1.35
N LYS A 50 5.64 12.29 -1.66
CA LYS A 50 5.87 11.10 -2.47
C LYS A 50 6.05 9.90 -1.56
N ILE A 51 5.05 9.01 -1.58
CA ILE A 51 5.02 7.80 -0.76
C ILE A 51 5.06 6.58 -1.66
N PHE A 52 5.90 5.61 -1.31
CA PHE A 52 6.04 4.36 -2.03
C PHE A 52 5.67 3.22 -1.10
N LEU A 53 4.86 2.27 -1.58
CA LEU A 53 4.50 1.07 -0.84
C LEU A 53 5.19 -0.13 -1.49
N TYR A 54 5.80 -0.97 -0.68
CA TYR A 54 6.38 -2.24 -1.11
C TYR A 54 5.67 -3.36 -0.36
N GLU A 55 4.91 -4.18 -1.08
CA GLU A 55 4.04 -5.20 -0.49
C GLU A 55 4.37 -6.55 -1.10
N LEU A 56 4.49 -7.60 -0.26
CA LEU A 56 4.75 -8.96 -0.70
C LEU A 56 3.55 -9.86 -0.38
N TYR A 57 3.07 -10.57 -1.39
CA TYR A 57 1.98 -11.54 -1.28
C TYR A 57 2.41 -12.90 -1.83
N ASP A 58 1.77 -13.98 -1.36
CA ASP A 58 2.04 -15.33 -1.86
C ASP A 58 1.92 -15.41 -3.38
N ASP A 59 0.84 -14.84 -3.92
CA ASP A 59 0.48 -14.91 -5.33
C ASP A 59 -0.59 -13.85 -5.65
N ALA A 60 -1.04 -13.82 -6.91
CA ALA A 60 -2.07 -12.90 -7.34
C ALA A 60 -3.40 -13.12 -6.61
N ALA A 61 -3.73 -14.37 -6.25
CA ALA A 61 -4.95 -14.66 -5.51
C ALA A 61 -4.93 -14.04 -4.12
N ALA A 62 -3.77 -14.06 -3.43
CA ALA A 62 -3.61 -13.41 -2.13
C ALA A 62 -3.79 -11.90 -2.23
N PHE A 63 -3.28 -11.28 -3.30
CA PHE A 63 -3.48 -9.86 -3.54
C PHE A 63 -4.95 -9.53 -3.86
N ASP A 64 -5.64 -10.41 -4.59
CA ASP A 64 -7.07 -10.24 -4.85
C ASP A 64 -7.88 -10.28 -3.55
N LEU A 65 -7.52 -11.16 -2.63
CA LEU A 65 -8.15 -11.21 -1.29
C LEU A 65 -7.88 -9.92 -0.51
N HIS A 66 -6.65 -9.38 -0.60
CA HIS A 66 -6.30 -8.11 0.04
C HIS A 66 -7.25 -6.99 -0.43
N LYS A 67 -7.51 -6.92 -1.72
CA LYS A 67 -8.36 -5.87 -2.29
C LYS A 67 -9.83 -5.99 -1.89
N LYS A 68 -10.24 -7.12 -1.33
CA LYS A 68 -11.60 -7.35 -0.80
C LYS A 68 -11.70 -7.17 0.70
N ALA A 69 -10.57 -7.06 1.39
CA ALA A 69 -10.54 -6.92 2.84
C ALA A 69 -11.09 -5.55 3.26
N SER A 70 -11.80 -5.51 4.40
CA SER A 70 -12.41 -4.28 4.89
C SER A 70 -11.39 -3.17 5.16
N HIS A 71 -10.21 -3.52 5.68
CA HIS A 71 -9.15 -2.53 5.94
C HIS A 71 -8.62 -1.91 4.64
N TYR A 72 -8.54 -2.69 3.55
CA TYR A 72 -8.15 -2.14 2.24
C TYR A 72 -9.23 -1.22 1.68
N LEU A 73 -10.48 -1.67 1.71
CA LEU A 73 -11.60 -0.90 1.15
C LEU A 73 -11.75 0.46 1.83
N GLU A 74 -11.63 0.48 3.15
CA GLU A 74 -11.66 1.71 3.94
C GLU A 74 -10.49 2.62 3.57
N PHE A 75 -9.27 2.07 3.55
CA PHE A 75 -8.09 2.82 3.15
C PHE A 75 -8.24 3.40 1.74
N ASN A 76 -8.64 2.57 0.77
CA ASN A 76 -8.71 2.97 -0.62
C ASN A 76 -9.72 4.09 -0.86
N GLN A 77 -10.85 4.04 -0.15
CA GLN A 77 -11.86 5.10 -0.23
C GLN A 77 -11.32 6.44 0.23
N LEU A 78 -10.63 6.46 1.38
CA LEU A 78 -10.05 7.69 1.92
C LEU A 78 -8.86 8.17 1.10
N ALA A 79 -7.98 7.26 0.71
CA ALA A 79 -6.78 7.58 -0.05
C ALA A 79 -7.10 8.20 -1.42
N SER A 80 -8.18 7.75 -2.06
CA SER A 80 -8.57 8.27 -3.37
C SER A 80 -8.88 9.77 -3.36
N GLU A 81 -9.29 10.30 -2.20
CA GLU A 81 -9.58 11.72 -2.01
C GLU A 81 -8.32 12.52 -1.64
N MET A 82 -7.27 11.86 -1.21
CA MET A 82 -6.03 12.49 -0.71
C MET A 82 -4.91 12.49 -1.74
N ALA A 83 -4.91 11.53 -2.67
CA ALA A 83 -3.86 11.38 -3.66
C ALA A 83 -4.17 12.19 -4.92
N THR A 84 -3.15 12.89 -5.44
CA THR A 84 -3.23 13.58 -6.73
C THR A 84 -2.77 12.70 -7.87
N ALA A 85 -1.99 11.65 -7.56
CA ALA A 85 -1.55 10.65 -8.53
C ALA A 85 -1.28 9.32 -7.82
N LYS A 86 -1.49 8.22 -8.54
CA LYS A 86 -1.24 6.88 -8.06
C LYS A 86 -0.87 5.99 -9.23
N SER A 87 0.14 5.14 -9.06
CA SER A 87 0.46 4.07 -10.01
C SER A 87 0.76 2.78 -9.26
N VAL A 88 0.38 1.64 -9.86
CA VAL A 88 0.53 0.31 -9.25
C VAL A 88 1.25 -0.58 -10.25
N ARG A 89 2.27 -1.30 -9.77
CA ARG A 89 2.96 -2.32 -10.55
C ARG A 89 2.92 -3.65 -9.81
N LEU A 90 2.67 -4.72 -10.56
CA LEU A 90 2.82 -6.08 -10.05
C LEU A 90 4.10 -6.66 -10.61
N LEU A 91 5.01 -7.07 -9.75
CA LEU A 91 6.30 -7.65 -10.11
C LEU A 91 6.42 -9.05 -9.52
N LYS A 92 6.96 -9.98 -10.30
CA LYS A 92 7.25 -11.32 -9.82
C LYS A 92 8.59 -11.32 -9.10
N LYS A 93 8.62 -11.85 -7.87
CA LYS A 93 9.86 -12.04 -7.14
C LYS A 93 10.59 -13.24 -7.73
N ILE A 94 11.81 -13.04 -8.24
CA ILE A 94 12.57 -14.06 -8.95
C ILE A 94 13.66 -14.73 -8.10
N ASN A 95 13.89 -14.24 -6.88
CA ASN A 95 14.82 -14.83 -5.93
C ASN A 95 14.10 -15.22 -4.64
N HIS A 96 14.74 -16.07 -3.86
CA HIS A 96 14.16 -16.56 -2.60
C HIS A 96 14.81 -15.93 -1.39
#